data_b47bfb5f97bfe6a115100e323e258a99
#
_entry.id   b47bfb5f97bfe6a115100e323e258a99
#
_cell.length_a   1.000
_cell.length_b   1.000
_cell.length_c   1.000
_cell.angle_alpha   90.00
_cell.angle_beta   90.00
_cell.angle_gamma   90.00
#
_symmetry.space_group_name_H-M   'P 1'
#
loop_
_entity.id
_entity.type
_entity.pdbx_description
1 polymer ?
#
loop_
_entity_poly.entity_id
_entity_poly.type
_entity_poly.pdbx_seq_one_letter_code
_entity_poly.pdbx_strand_id
1 'polypeptide(L)'
;EENNVPDFASELIGSIFNDLLLEGRPINPVARAGVAVGDSESTEKTLIRKAVLALAEATAADAVPIHFSTVSEADVHLEEVLEGELAGAMGRGEIVIAFQPQIQIDTGQLIGAEALARWEHPEYGLLGASTLFAVAERAGMMESLSPQIHKQALTLAASWPDSLGFLRLSINVTAGDLAAAA
;
A
#
# COMPACT_ATOMS: atom_id res chain seq x y z
N GLU A 1 -2.13 18.01 28.96
CA GLU A 1 -0.90 17.34 28.49
C GLU A 1 -0.97 16.94 27.01
N GLU A 2 -2.17 16.71 26.43
CA GLU A 2 -2.34 16.37 25.00
C GLU A 2 -1.98 17.50 24.02
N ASN A 3 -1.98 18.75 24.45
CA ASN A 3 -1.77 19.92 23.60
C ASN A 3 -0.30 20.18 23.19
N ASN A 4 0.66 19.39 23.66
CA ASN A 4 2.10 19.67 23.43
C ASN A 4 2.79 18.66 22.47
N VAL A 5 2.10 17.65 22.00
CA VAL A 5 2.68 16.60 21.15
C VAL A 5 3.08 17.12 19.75
N PRO A 6 2.28 18.01 19.08
CA PRO A 6 2.68 18.61 17.80
C PRO A 6 3.95 19.44 17.89
N ASP A 7 4.07 20.25 18.96
CA ASP A 7 5.24 21.11 19.19
C ASP A 7 6.48 20.26 19.45
N PHE A 8 6.37 19.23 20.28
CA PHE A 8 7.47 18.29 20.55
C PHE A 8 7.94 17.56 19.29
N ALA A 9 7.04 17.08 18.45
CA ALA A 9 7.39 16.42 17.20
C ALA A 9 8.11 17.38 16.22
N SER A 10 7.66 18.64 16.16
CA SER A 10 8.29 19.69 15.35
C SER A 10 9.68 20.04 15.85
N GLU A 11 9.83 20.20 17.17
CA GLU A 11 11.13 20.46 17.81
C GLU A 11 12.12 19.31 17.59
N LEU A 12 11.64 18.05 17.72
CA LEU A 12 12.46 16.87 17.51
C LEU A 12 12.98 16.80 16.07
N ILE A 13 12.12 16.97 15.07
CA ILE A 13 12.51 17.01 13.66
C ILE A 13 13.50 18.16 13.43
N GLY A 14 13.21 19.35 13.94
CA GLY A 14 14.11 20.51 13.83
C GLY A 14 15.48 20.23 14.46
N SER A 15 15.53 19.59 15.63
CA SER A 15 16.80 19.29 16.32
C SER A 15 17.66 18.26 15.59
N ILE A 16 17.03 17.29 14.90
CA ILE A 16 17.76 16.24 14.16
C ILE A 16 18.33 16.78 12.84
N PHE A 17 17.63 17.70 12.19
CA PHE A 17 17.95 18.12 10.82
C PHE A 17 18.55 19.55 10.74
N ASN A 18 18.67 20.27 11.84
CA ASN A 18 19.38 21.55 11.87
C ASN A 18 20.89 21.32 11.69
N ASP A 19 21.50 22.18 10.88
CA ASP A 19 22.96 22.22 10.68
C ASP A 19 23.58 20.94 10.08
N LEU A 20 22.83 20.16 9.31
CA LEU A 20 23.39 19.01 8.60
C LEU A 20 24.31 19.48 7.46
N LEU A 21 25.53 18.95 7.45
CA LEU A 21 26.51 19.18 6.40
C LEU A 21 26.81 17.87 5.66
N LEU A 22 26.69 17.89 4.35
CA LEU A 22 27.18 16.82 3.48
C LEU A 22 28.41 17.35 2.72
N GLU A 23 29.58 16.75 2.96
CA GLU A 23 30.85 17.19 2.37
C GLU A 23 31.13 18.71 2.60
N GLY A 24 30.77 19.22 3.77
CA GLY A 24 30.94 20.63 4.13
C GLY A 24 29.91 21.60 3.54
N ARG A 25 28.88 21.09 2.86
CA ARG A 25 27.77 21.88 2.28
C ARG A 25 26.51 21.71 3.13
N PRO A 26 25.82 22.81 3.49
CA PRO A 26 24.57 22.69 4.22
C PRO A 26 23.51 22.00 3.36
N ILE A 27 22.81 21.04 3.95
CA ILE A 27 21.67 20.35 3.33
C ILE A 27 20.42 20.57 4.16
N ASN A 28 19.28 20.72 3.49
CA ASN A 28 17.98 20.81 4.11
C ASN A 28 17.16 19.55 3.69
N PRO A 29 17.29 18.45 4.43
CA PRO A 29 16.53 17.26 4.12
C PRO A 29 15.04 17.49 4.41
N VAL A 30 14.18 16.88 3.61
CA VAL A 30 12.75 16.82 3.92
C VAL A 30 12.51 15.61 4.82
N ALA A 31 12.07 15.89 6.05
CA ALA A 31 11.69 14.85 7.00
C ALA A 31 10.17 14.77 7.12
N ARG A 32 9.67 13.58 7.35
CA ARG A 32 8.27 13.31 7.69
C ARG A 32 8.21 12.49 8.95
N ALA A 33 7.18 12.71 9.75
CA ALA A 33 6.94 11.94 10.96
C ALA A 33 5.49 11.50 11.06
N GLY A 34 5.30 10.26 11.44
CA GLY A 34 4.01 9.75 11.91
C GLY A 34 4.01 9.76 13.42
N VAL A 35 2.95 10.23 14.03
CA VAL A 35 2.79 10.33 15.48
C VAL A 35 1.55 9.60 15.91
N ALA A 36 1.65 8.76 16.92
CA ALA A 36 0.52 8.11 17.57
C ALA A 36 0.48 8.49 19.05
N VAL A 37 -0.71 8.81 19.53
CA VAL A 37 -0.98 9.05 20.94
C VAL A 37 -1.71 7.83 21.49
N GLY A 38 -1.24 7.30 22.61
CA GLY A 38 -1.83 6.16 23.29
C GLY A 38 -2.62 6.57 24.53
N ASP A 39 -3.44 5.66 24.99
CA ASP A 39 -4.11 5.70 26.28
C ASP A 39 -3.56 4.62 27.23
N SER A 40 -4.23 4.41 28.37
CA SER A 40 -3.81 3.41 29.36
C SER A 40 -3.92 1.96 28.91
N GLU A 41 -4.62 1.69 27.82
CA GLU A 41 -4.85 0.33 27.27
C GLU A 41 -3.95 0.05 26.05
N SER A 42 -3.39 1.10 25.48
CA SER A 42 -2.52 0.98 24.28
C SER A 42 -1.23 0.23 24.58
N THR A 43 -0.91 -0.76 23.76
CA THR A 43 0.37 -1.48 23.85
C THR A 43 1.45 -0.76 23.05
N GLU A 44 2.72 -0.99 23.39
CA GLU A 44 3.87 -0.48 22.64
C GLU A 44 3.77 -0.85 21.14
N LYS A 45 3.44 -2.12 20.86
CA LYS A 45 3.29 -2.63 19.49
C LYS A 45 2.20 -1.87 18.72
N THR A 46 1.05 -1.64 19.34
CA THR A 46 -0.05 -0.89 18.71
C THR A 46 0.34 0.56 18.43
N LEU A 47 1.03 1.21 19.36
CA LEU A 47 1.46 2.59 19.19
C LEU A 47 2.50 2.75 18.07
N ILE A 48 3.49 1.87 18.01
CA ILE A 48 4.48 1.87 16.93
C ILE A 48 3.76 1.66 15.59
N ARG A 49 2.82 0.73 15.50
CA ARG A 49 2.09 0.45 14.28
C ARG A 49 1.24 1.64 13.82
N LYS A 50 0.51 2.26 14.73
CA LYS A 50 -0.25 3.50 14.46
C LYS A 50 0.66 4.61 13.93
N ALA A 51 1.83 4.80 14.51
CA ALA A 51 2.80 5.81 14.06
C ALA A 51 3.35 5.51 12.66
N VAL A 52 3.62 4.23 12.35
CA VAL A 52 4.07 3.79 11.01
C VAL A 52 3.00 4.04 9.96
N LEU A 53 1.73 3.75 10.24
CA LEU A 53 0.63 4.01 9.32
C LEU A 53 0.45 5.51 9.08
N ALA A 54 0.50 6.33 10.15
CA ALA A 54 0.47 7.78 10.02
C ALA A 54 1.64 8.32 9.18
N LEU A 55 2.83 7.74 9.30
CA LEU A 55 3.98 8.11 8.47
C LEU A 55 3.76 7.76 6.99
N ALA A 56 3.16 6.61 6.70
CA ALA A 56 2.83 6.21 5.33
C ALA A 56 1.83 7.20 4.69
N GLU A 57 0.81 7.64 5.43
CA GLU A 57 -0.13 8.67 5.00
C GLU A 57 0.55 10.03 4.78
N ALA A 58 1.43 10.45 5.69
CA ALA A 58 2.22 11.68 5.53
C ALA A 58 3.10 11.66 4.26
N THR A 59 3.59 10.49 3.89
CA THR A 59 4.42 10.30 2.70
C THR A 59 3.59 10.38 1.42
N ALA A 60 2.35 9.90 1.44
CA ALA A 60 1.43 9.95 0.31
C ALA A 60 0.84 11.35 0.09
N ALA A 61 0.70 12.16 1.14
CA ALA A 61 -0.03 13.44 1.14
C ALA A 61 0.81 14.68 0.84
N ASP A 62 2.02 14.60 0.37
CA ASP A 62 2.96 15.66 -0.09
C ASP A 62 3.03 16.98 0.72
N ALA A 63 2.10 17.27 1.63
CA ALA A 63 1.89 18.61 2.17
C ALA A 63 2.15 18.78 3.68
N VAL A 64 2.21 17.70 4.47
CA VAL A 64 2.30 17.83 5.94
C VAL A 64 3.50 17.07 6.47
N PRO A 65 4.49 17.75 7.08
CA PRO A 65 5.70 17.10 7.61
C PRO A 65 5.42 16.19 8.82
N ILE A 66 4.33 16.45 9.56
CA ILE A 66 3.94 15.66 10.73
C ILE A 66 2.48 15.23 10.56
N HIS A 67 2.24 13.93 10.58
CA HIS A 67 0.90 13.36 10.49
C HIS A 67 0.56 12.61 11.78
N PHE A 68 -0.58 12.96 12.37
CA PHE A 68 -1.09 12.29 13.55
C PHE A 68 -1.95 11.10 13.13
N SER A 69 -1.74 9.97 13.79
CA SER A 69 -2.53 8.79 13.51
C SER A 69 -3.99 9.01 13.86
N THR A 70 -4.86 8.86 12.86
CA THR A 70 -6.29 8.72 13.02
C THR A 70 -6.72 7.25 13.07
N VAL A 71 -5.76 6.34 12.95
CA VAL A 71 -5.97 4.89 12.88
C VAL A 71 -6.46 4.37 14.23
N SER A 72 -7.59 3.72 14.20
CA SER A 72 -8.17 3.10 15.39
C SER A 72 -7.45 1.78 15.76
N GLU A 73 -7.69 1.28 16.98
CA GLU A 73 -7.19 -0.05 17.34
C GLU A 73 -7.83 -1.16 16.51
N ALA A 74 -9.09 -0.97 16.11
CA ALA A 74 -9.78 -1.89 15.22
C ALA A 74 -9.10 -1.98 13.84
N ASP A 75 -8.62 -0.86 13.29
CA ASP A 75 -7.88 -0.86 12.02
C ASP A 75 -6.54 -1.58 12.14
N VAL A 76 -5.82 -1.38 13.26
CA VAL A 76 -4.57 -2.10 13.52
C VAL A 76 -4.82 -3.60 13.64
N HIS A 77 -5.87 -3.98 14.35
CA HIS A 77 -6.25 -5.39 14.50
C HIS A 77 -6.64 -6.01 13.16
N LEU A 78 -7.44 -5.31 12.36
CA LEU A 78 -7.80 -5.75 11.01
C LEU A 78 -6.55 -6.02 10.16
N GLU A 79 -5.58 -5.13 10.17
CA GLU A 79 -4.35 -5.34 9.41
C GLU A 79 -3.55 -6.56 9.87
N GLU A 80 -3.46 -6.79 11.19
CA GLU A 80 -2.79 -7.98 11.74
C GLU A 80 -3.49 -9.28 11.33
N VAL A 81 -4.83 -9.29 11.32
CA VAL A 81 -5.62 -10.43 10.83
C VAL A 81 -5.34 -10.68 9.36
N LEU A 82 -5.42 -9.64 8.53
CA LEU A 82 -5.18 -9.77 7.08
C LEU A 82 -3.76 -10.27 6.76
N GLU A 83 -2.73 -9.79 7.49
CA GLU A 83 -1.35 -10.28 7.33
C GLU A 83 -1.25 -11.78 7.66
N GLY A 84 -1.89 -12.21 8.75
CA GLY A 84 -1.89 -13.62 9.15
C GLY A 84 -2.65 -14.53 8.18
N GLU A 85 -3.66 -14.01 7.48
CA GLU A 85 -4.55 -14.80 6.61
C GLU A 85 -4.11 -14.82 5.14
N LEU A 86 -3.27 -13.87 4.68
CA LEU A 86 -2.90 -13.71 3.27
C LEU A 86 -2.33 -15.00 2.66
N ALA A 87 -1.43 -15.70 3.37
CA ALA A 87 -0.84 -16.93 2.86
C ALA A 87 -1.90 -18.01 2.59
N GLY A 88 -2.87 -18.13 3.49
CA GLY A 88 -4.01 -19.04 3.32
C GLY A 88 -4.94 -18.59 2.19
N ALA A 89 -5.21 -17.29 2.09
CA ALA A 89 -6.06 -16.68 1.07
C ALA A 89 -5.56 -16.97 -0.35
N MET A 90 -4.25 -16.88 -0.57
CA MET A 90 -3.62 -17.25 -1.84
C MET A 90 -3.89 -18.72 -2.21
N GLY A 91 -3.80 -19.63 -1.24
CA GLY A 91 -4.05 -21.04 -1.44
C GLY A 91 -5.53 -21.40 -1.65
N ARG A 92 -6.44 -20.65 -1.05
CA ARG A 92 -7.89 -20.83 -1.17
C ARG A 92 -8.49 -20.19 -2.43
N GLY A 93 -7.69 -19.42 -3.19
CA GLY A 93 -8.17 -18.74 -4.39
C GLY A 93 -9.00 -17.49 -4.11
N GLU A 94 -8.83 -16.87 -2.96
CA GLU A 94 -9.52 -15.63 -2.57
C GLU A 94 -8.94 -14.41 -3.27
N ILE A 95 -7.73 -14.53 -3.84
CA ILE A 95 -7.14 -13.47 -4.66
C ILE A 95 -7.67 -13.62 -6.08
N VAL A 96 -8.41 -12.64 -6.52
CA VAL A 96 -9.09 -12.62 -7.83
C VAL A 96 -8.64 -11.44 -8.68
N ILE A 97 -8.88 -11.49 -9.98
CA ILE A 97 -8.57 -10.41 -10.92
C ILE A 97 -9.87 -9.79 -11.42
N ALA A 98 -10.02 -8.50 -11.19
CA ALA A 98 -11.01 -7.66 -11.83
C ALA A 98 -10.40 -6.94 -13.04
N PHE A 99 -11.16 -6.80 -14.13
CA PHE A 99 -10.70 -6.06 -15.31
C PHE A 99 -11.40 -4.72 -15.38
N GLN A 100 -10.60 -3.65 -15.41
CA GLN A 100 -11.10 -2.29 -15.61
C GLN A 100 -10.94 -1.91 -17.08
N PRO A 101 -12.06 -1.60 -17.78
CA PRO A 101 -12.00 -1.25 -19.20
C PRO A 101 -11.23 0.07 -19.42
N GLN A 102 -10.42 0.09 -20.49
CA GLN A 102 -9.71 1.28 -20.97
C GLN A 102 -10.34 1.76 -22.27
N ILE A 103 -10.79 3.02 -22.23
CA ILE A 103 -11.53 3.62 -23.36
C ILE A 103 -10.69 4.76 -23.94
N GLN A 104 -10.61 4.81 -25.27
CA GLN A 104 -10.03 5.94 -25.99
C GLN A 104 -10.97 7.14 -25.88
N ILE A 105 -10.50 8.25 -25.34
CA ILE A 105 -11.35 9.41 -25.00
C ILE A 105 -11.98 10.03 -26.24
N ASP A 106 -11.23 10.15 -27.33
CA ASP A 106 -11.69 10.82 -28.56
C ASP A 106 -12.78 10.06 -29.31
N THR A 107 -12.79 8.73 -29.21
CA THR A 107 -13.69 7.87 -30.00
C THR A 107 -14.72 7.11 -29.16
N GLY A 108 -14.51 7.06 -27.83
CA GLY A 108 -15.33 6.22 -26.93
C GLY A 108 -15.12 4.72 -27.13
N GLN A 109 -14.13 4.30 -27.92
CA GLN A 109 -13.89 2.89 -28.21
C GLN A 109 -13.15 2.20 -27.05
N LEU A 110 -13.55 0.97 -26.76
CA LEU A 110 -12.81 0.10 -25.85
C LEU A 110 -11.50 -0.34 -26.51
N ILE A 111 -10.36 -0.08 -25.89
CA ILE A 111 -9.03 -0.35 -26.43
C ILE A 111 -8.18 -1.30 -25.60
N GLY A 112 -8.60 -1.56 -24.37
CA GLY A 112 -7.84 -2.42 -23.46
C GLY A 112 -8.58 -2.67 -22.17
N ALA A 113 -7.96 -3.44 -21.30
CA ALA A 113 -8.38 -3.66 -19.92
C ALA A 113 -7.18 -3.69 -18.99
N GLU A 114 -7.31 -3.09 -17.83
CA GLU A 114 -6.32 -3.18 -16.76
C GLU A 114 -6.72 -4.29 -15.80
N ALA A 115 -5.77 -5.18 -15.51
CA ALA A 115 -5.94 -6.23 -14.52
C ALA A 115 -5.65 -5.67 -13.13
N LEU A 116 -6.64 -5.68 -12.29
CA LEU A 116 -6.57 -5.18 -10.91
C LEU A 116 -6.83 -6.32 -9.92
N ALA A 117 -5.84 -6.65 -9.12
CA ALA A 117 -6.01 -7.64 -8.07
C ALA A 117 -7.04 -7.19 -7.04
N ARG A 118 -7.78 -8.15 -6.51
CA ARG A 118 -8.75 -7.98 -5.42
C ARG A 118 -8.62 -9.16 -4.48
N TRP A 119 -8.93 -8.94 -3.23
CA TRP A 119 -9.03 -10.02 -2.25
C TRP A 119 -10.50 -10.17 -1.83
N GLU A 120 -11.11 -11.27 -2.20
CA GLU A 120 -12.46 -11.65 -1.74
C GLU A 120 -12.37 -12.28 -0.36
N HIS A 121 -12.28 -11.41 0.67
CA HIS A 121 -12.13 -11.86 2.04
C HIS A 121 -13.48 -12.34 2.60
N PRO A 122 -13.55 -13.52 3.25
CA PRO A 122 -14.81 -14.09 3.72
C PRO A 122 -15.53 -13.24 4.76
N GLU A 123 -14.80 -12.50 5.57
CA GLU A 123 -15.35 -11.66 6.65
C GLU A 123 -15.42 -10.17 6.26
N TYR A 124 -14.38 -9.65 5.59
CA TYR A 124 -14.26 -8.23 5.28
C TYR A 124 -14.69 -7.85 3.86
N GLY A 125 -15.21 -8.82 3.10
CA GLY A 125 -15.70 -8.58 1.75
C GLY A 125 -14.58 -8.31 0.73
N LEU A 126 -14.86 -7.49 -0.28
CA LEU A 126 -13.94 -7.23 -1.36
C LEU A 126 -12.91 -6.15 -1.00
N LEU A 127 -11.68 -6.57 -0.75
CA LEU A 127 -10.56 -5.67 -0.47
C LEU A 127 -9.86 -5.25 -1.78
N GLY A 128 -9.53 -3.97 -1.87
CA GLY A 128 -8.88 -3.37 -3.04
C GLY A 128 -7.41 -3.74 -3.18
N ALA A 129 -6.85 -3.45 -4.37
CA ALA A 129 -5.45 -3.72 -4.67
C ALA A 129 -4.49 -3.00 -3.69
N SER A 130 -4.79 -1.76 -3.32
CA SER A 130 -3.97 -0.98 -2.37
C SER A 130 -3.84 -1.69 -1.01
N THR A 131 -4.95 -2.17 -0.46
CA THR A 131 -4.95 -2.92 0.80
C THR A 131 -4.21 -4.25 0.65
N LEU A 132 -4.50 -5.00 -0.42
CA LEU A 132 -3.85 -6.29 -0.68
C LEU A 132 -2.33 -6.15 -0.78
N PHE A 133 -1.84 -5.19 -1.56
CA PHE A 133 -0.40 -4.98 -1.73
C PHE A 133 0.26 -4.45 -0.45
N ALA A 134 -0.38 -3.55 0.28
CA ALA A 134 0.14 -3.08 1.57
C ALA A 134 0.27 -4.21 2.60
N VAL A 135 -0.72 -5.11 2.67
CA VAL A 135 -0.66 -6.31 3.51
C VAL A 135 0.45 -7.25 3.05
N ALA A 136 0.58 -7.50 1.73
CA ALA A 136 1.60 -8.38 1.18
C ALA A 136 3.03 -7.85 1.41
N GLU A 137 3.23 -6.55 1.30
CA GLU A 137 4.52 -5.90 1.57
C GLU A 137 4.93 -6.08 3.04
N ARG A 138 4.01 -5.80 3.98
CA ARG A 138 4.27 -5.98 5.41
C ARG A 138 4.48 -7.44 5.81
N ALA A 139 3.75 -8.36 5.19
CA ALA A 139 3.92 -9.80 5.39
C ALA A 139 5.17 -10.37 4.69
N GLY A 140 5.90 -9.57 3.91
CA GLY A 140 7.05 -10.06 3.12
C GLY A 140 6.65 -11.03 2.00
N MET A 141 5.42 -10.94 1.49
CA MET A 141 4.84 -11.91 0.55
C MET A 141 4.74 -11.39 -0.89
N MET A 142 5.30 -10.22 -1.19
CA MET A 142 5.24 -9.64 -2.54
C MET A 142 5.83 -10.56 -3.61
N GLU A 143 6.97 -11.22 -3.32
CA GLU A 143 7.64 -12.13 -4.26
C GLU A 143 6.81 -13.37 -4.63
N SER A 144 5.89 -13.79 -3.77
CA SER A 144 4.98 -14.90 -4.04
C SER A 144 3.65 -14.45 -4.63
N LEU A 145 3.14 -13.30 -4.21
CA LEU A 145 1.84 -12.76 -4.63
C LEU A 145 1.89 -12.22 -6.07
N SER A 146 2.92 -11.45 -6.42
CA SER A 146 3.00 -10.77 -7.71
C SER A 146 2.99 -11.74 -8.90
N PRO A 147 3.83 -12.80 -8.93
CA PRO A 147 3.79 -13.79 -10.00
C PRO A 147 2.44 -14.53 -10.09
N GLN A 148 1.78 -14.78 -8.96
CA GLN A 148 0.46 -15.41 -8.96
C GLN A 148 -0.58 -14.52 -9.63
N ILE A 149 -0.61 -13.23 -9.29
CA ILE A 149 -1.49 -12.23 -9.90
C ILE A 149 -1.25 -12.14 -11.41
N HIS A 150 0.01 -12.03 -11.84
CA HIS A 150 0.37 -11.95 -13.25
C HIS A 150 -0.06 -13.20 -14.02
N LYS A 151 0.23 -14.39 -13.49
CA LYS A 151 -0.19 -15.65 -14.10
C LYS A 151 -1.71 -15.74 -14.22
N GLN A 152 -2.44 -15.36 -13.18
CA GLN A 152 -3.90 -15.41 -13.16
C GLN A 152 -4.49 -14.42 -14.17
N ALA A 153 -3.99 -13.18 -14.24
CA ALA A 153 -4.42 -12.16 -15.19
C ALA A 153 -4.22 -12.62 -16.64
N LEU A 154 -3.05 -13.16 -16.96
CA LEU A 154 -2.72 -13.68 -18.28
C LEU A 154 -3.60 -14.89 -18.66
N THR A 155 -3.83 -15.80 -17.70
CA THR A 155 -4.68 -16.99 -17.92
C THR A 155 -6.12 -16.58 -18.22
N LEU A 156 -6.67 -15.64 -17.46
CA LEU A 156 -8.02 -15.14 -17.68
C LEU A 156 -8.13 -14.38 -19.01
N ALA A 157 -7.16 -13.53 -19.35
CA ALA A 157 -7.17 -12.83 -20.63
C ALA A 157 -7.03 -13.76 -21.82
N ALA A 158 -6.27 -14.83 -21.71
CA ALA A 158 -6.16 -15.87 -22.75
C ALA A 158 -7.47 -16.65 -22.99
N SER A 159 -8.40 -16.60 -22.05
CA SER A 159 -9.74 -17.21 -22.19
C SER A 159 -10.79 -16.25 -22.76
N TRP A 160 -10.43 -15.02 -23.07
CA TRP A 160 -11.37 -14.08 -23.69
C TRP A 160 -11.83 -14.58 -25.06
N PRO A 161 -13.09 -14.30 -25.42
CA PRO A 161 -13.58 -14.66 -26.75
C PRO A 161 -12.83 -13.87 -27.85
N ASP A 162 -12.75 -14.42 -29.03
CA ASP A 162 -12.05 -13.83 -30.20
C ASP A 162 -12.53 -12.39 -30.49
N SER A 163 -13.80 -12.08 -30.19
CA SER A 163 -14.35 -10.73 -30.32
C SER A 163 -13.68 -9.68 -29.42
N LEU A 164 -12.97 -10.09 -28.39
CA LEU A 164 -12.18 -9.24 -27.51
C LEU A 164 -10.66 -9.34 -27.73
N GLY A 165 -10.22 -10.16 -28.68
CA GLY A 165 -8.80 -10.42 -28.97
C GLY A 165 -8.01 -9.21 -29.42
N PHE A 166 -8.66 -8.09 -29.74
CA PHE A 166 -8.03 -6.81 -30.05
C PHE A 166 -7.65 -5.98 -28.81
N LEU A 167 -8.15 -6.34 -27.63
CA LEU A 167 -7.92 -5.60 -26.40
C LEU A 167 -6.48 -5.78 -25.91
N ARG A 168 -5.87 -4.68 -25.51
CA ARG A 168 -4.59 -4.71 -24.78
C ARG A 168 -4.85 -5.00 -23.32
N LEU A 169 -4.07 -5.93 -22.75
CA LEU A 169 -4.04 -6.17 -21.33
C LEU A 169 -2.94 -5.33 -20.69
N SER A 170 -3.29 -4.54 -19.68
CA SER A 170 -2.35 -3.83 -18.82
C SER A 170 -2.26 -4.53 -17.47
N ILE A 171 -1.05 -4.80 -16.99
CA ILE A 171 -0.77 -5.42 -15.69
C ILE A 171 0.20 -4.52 -14.94
N ASN A 172 -0.09 -4.23 -13.67
CA ASN A 172 0.82 -3.48 -12.80
C ASN A 172 2.01 -4.36 -12.41
N VAL A 173 3.21 -3.82 -12.55
CA VAL A 173 4.47 -4.49 -12.16
C VAL A 173 5.19 -3.69 -11.10
N THR A 174 5.86 -4.36 -10.18
CA THR A 174 6.70 -3.76 -9.15
C THR A 174 8.16 -3.71 -9.59
N ALA A 175 8.98 -2.93 -8.89
CA ALA A 175 10.43 -2.94 -9.10
C ALA A 175 11.04 -4.33 -8.87
N GLY A 176 10.49 -5.10 -7.91
CA GLY A 176 10.90 -6.48 -7.64
C GLY A 176 10.63 -7.43 -8.81
N ASP A 177 9.49 -7.28 -9.49
CA ASP A 177 9.15 -8.10 -10.66
C ASP A 177 10.16 -7.87 -11.81
N LEU A 178 10.58 -6.62 -12.01
CA LEU A 178 11.57 -6.28 -13.04
C LEU A 178 12.96 -6.81 -12.69
N ALA A 179 13.34 -6.78 -11.42
CA ALA A 179 14.63 -7.30 -10.97
C ALA A 179 14.70 -8.84 -11.08
N ALA A 180 13.59 -9.54 -10.86
CA ALA A 180 13.52 -10.99 -10.97
C ALA A 180 13.53 -11.50 -12.44
N ALA A 181 13.24 -10.63 -13.41
CA ALA A 181 13.22 -10.95 -14.84
C ALA A 181 14.56 -10.68 -15.56
N ALA A 182 15.52 -10.08 -14.87
CA ALA A 182 16.86 -9.74 -15.41
C ALA A 182 17.90 -10.84 -15.14
#